data_ab83764c9449f44e097231e9a8405670
#
_entry.id   ab83764c9449f44e097231e9a8405670
#
_cell.length_a   1.000
_cell.length_b   1.000
_cell.length_c   1.000
_cell.angle_alpha   90.00
_cell.angle_beta   90.00
_cell.angle_gamma   90.00
#
_symmetry.space_group_name_H-M   'P 1'
#
loop_
_entity.id
_entity.type
_entity.pdbx_description
1 polymer ?
#
loop_
_entity_poly.entity_id
_entity_poly.type
_entity_poly.pdbx_seq_one_letter_code
_entity_poly.pdbx_strand_id
1 'polypeptide(L)'
;FVPDYSCEEKAICYGITGGVAKYISMFDSDKSLDDNIADLYFNPSGFMYEEPRNLLVQEFRNATVYDDVVSAIANGANKVVEIKDKTNLESASVHNILQHLLETRIIEKTYAITEENNKKKVMYSLSDGMFMFWHKFIPRAVAAIEIDNGKQYYLSQVKPKLHEYMGEIFEKMCRQYLLMNAFSNKFSCTVLQAGKWFGTNPAKKEQTDIDVVGLDTTENKAILGECKFRNTPMDKKQLEELMDRDGLIDKRYKVAEYHLYSLSGFTDWVKDNAVALNVRLIPIEDMYN
;
A
#
# COMPACT_ATOMS: atom_id res chain seq x y z
N PHE A 1 -19.58 -9.46 2.00
CA PHE A 1 -18.81 -10.73 2.00
C PHE A 1 -18.37 -11.10 3.42
N VAL A 2 -17.82 -10.20 4.21
CA VAL A 2 -17.34 -10.44 5.58
C VAL A 2 -17.89 -9.35 6.52
N PRO A 3 -19.20 -9.31 6.77
CA PRO A 3 -19.86 -8.20 7.49
C PRO A 3 -19.36 -8.06 8.92
N ASP A 4 -19.06 -9.18 9.59
CA ASP A 4 -18.73 -9.24 11.01
C ASP A 4 -17.24 -8.97 11.30
N TYR A 5 -16.40 -8.85 10.26
CA TYR A 5 -15.02 -8.47 10.45
C TYR A 5 -14.89 -7.02 10.93
N SER A 6 -13.96 -6.78 11.84
CA SER A 6 -13.56 -5.43 12.26
C SER A 6 -13.03 -4.62 11.08
N CYS A 7 -12.90 -3.30 11.22
CA CYS A 7 -12.33 -2.44 10.18
C CYS A 7 -10.88 -2.85 9.84
N GLU A 8 -10.10 -3.27 10.85
CA GLU A 8 -8.77 -3.82 10.64
C GLU A 8 -8.78 -5.09 9.80
N GLU A 9 -9.63 -6.06 10.16
CA GLU A 9 -9.73 -7.32 9.42
C GLU A 9 -10.26 -7.12 8.00
N LYS A 10 -11.20 -6.20 7.79
CA LYS A 10 -11.65 -5.81 6.45
C LYS A 10 -10.53 -5.19 5.62
N ALA A 11 -9.70 -4.33 6.23
CA ALA A 11 -8.55 -3.74 5.55
C ALA A 11 -7.51 -4.80 5.18
N ILE A 12 -7.21 -5.75 6.07
CA ILE A 12 -6.31 -6.87 5.78
C ILE A 12 -6.87 -7.75 4.68
N CYS A 13 -8.16 -8.11 4.75
CA CYS A 13 -8.83 -8.90 3.72
C CYS A 13 -8.72 -8.19 2.34
N TYR A 14 -9.01 -6.88 2.27
CA TYR A 14 -8.81 -6.08 1.07
C TYR A 14 -7.34 -6.12 0.61
N GLY A 15 -6.41 -5.94 1.53
CA GLY A 15 -4.98 -5.89 1.24
C GLY A 15 -4.38 -7.16 0.68
N ILE A 16 -4.90 -8.33 1.07
CA ILE A 16 -4.40 -9.63 0.60
C ILE A 16 -5.16 -10.18 -0.60
N THR A 17 -6.32 -9.59 -0.95
CA THR A 17 -7.15 -10.02 -2.09
C THR A 17 -7.17 -9.02 -3.24
N GLY A 18 -6.52 -7.85 -3.06
CA GLY A 18 -6.61 -6.75 -4.02
C GLY A 18 -8.01 -6.14 -4.15
N GLY A 19 -8.94 -6.45 -3.24
CA GLY A 19 -10.34 -6.03 -3.33
C GLY A 19 -11.15 -6.77 -4.40
N VAL A 20 -10.62 -7.84 -4.98
CA VAL A 20 -11.32 -8.63 -6.01
C VAL A 20 -12.47 -9.40 -5.37
N ALA A 21 -13.70 -9.11 -5.80
CA ALA A 21 -14.91 -9.67 -5.23
C ALA A 21 -14.92 -11.22 -5.23
N LYS A 22 -14.41 -11.86 -6.29
CA LYS A 22 -14.24 -13.33 -6.37
C LYS A 22 -13.41 -13.84 -5.20
N TYR A 23 -12.30 -13.21 -4.90
CA TYR A 23 -11.37 -13.67 -3.85
C TYR A 23 -11.95 -13.42 -2.46
N ILE A 24 -12.58 -12.25 -2.25
CA ILE A 24 -13.25 -11.96 -0.97
C ILE A 24 -14.40 -12.94 -0.70
N SER A 25 -15.14 -13.35 -1.75
CA SER A 25 -16.24 -14.31 -1.62
C SER A 25 -15.81 -15.73 -1.22
N MET A 26 -14.52 -16.04 -1.26
CA MET A 26 -13.97 -17.32 -0.80
C MET A 26 -13.70 -17.35 0.71
N PHE A 27 -13.78 -16.21 1.37
CA PHE A 27 -13.68 -16.14 2.82
C PHE A 27 -14.96 -16.69 3.45
N ASP A 28 -14.81 -17.64 4.33
CA ASP A 28 -15.90 -18.20 5.12
C ASP A 28 -16.20 -17.24 6.26
N SER A 29 -17.42 -16.68 6.28
CA SER A 29 -17.86 -15.72 7.30
C SER A 29 -17.90 -16.32 8.72
N ASP A 30 -18.01 -17.63 8.84
CA ASP A 30 -18.05 -18.34 10.13
C ASP A 30 -16.65 -18.61 10.70
N LYS A 31 -15.59 -18.29 9.93
CA LYS A 31 -14.20 -18.45 10.34
C LYS A 31 -13.53 -17.13 10.68
N SER A 32 -12.53 -17.19 11.54
CA SER A 32 -11.64 -16.05 11.79
C SER A 32 -10.88 -15.67 10.52
N LEU A 33 -10.41 -14.41 10.46
CA LEU A 33 -9.53 -13.95 9.38
C LEU A 33 -8.29 -14.85 9.27
N ASP A 34 -7.68 -15.23 10.40
CA ASP A 34 -6.49 -16.09 10.44
C ASP A 34 -6.74 -17.47 9.84
N ASP A 35 -7.89 -18.08 10.16
CA ASP A 35 -8.26 -19.39 9.62
C ASP A 35 -8.49 -19.30 8.11
N ASN A 36 -9.19 -18.27 7.65
CA ASN A 36 -9.39 -18.05 6.22
C ASN A 36 -8.06 -17.84 5.47
N ILE A 37 -7.15 -17.03 6.00
CA ILE A 37 -5.84 -16.84 5.38
C ILE A 37 -5.06 -18.15 5.34
N ALA A 38 -5.05 -18.91 6.44
CA ALA A 38 -4.36 -20.20 6.49
C ALA A 38 -4.93 -21.19 5.47
N ASP A 39 -6.25 -21.32 5.38
CA ASP A 39 -6.92 -22.24 4.48
C ASP A 39 -6.75 -21.86 3.01
N LEU A 40 -6.80 -20.56 2.68
CA LEU A 40 -6.76 -20.10 1.29
C LEU A 40 -5.32 -20.01 0.73
N TYR A 41 -4.34 -19.60 1.54
CA TYR A 41 -2.98 -19.32 1.08
C TYR A 41 -1.93 -20.31 1.55
N PHE A 42 -2.10 -20.93 2.74
CA PHE A 42 -1.10 -21.79 3.37
C PHE A 42 -1.52 -23.25 3.43
N ASN A 43 -2.43 -23.65 2.55
CA ASN A 43 -2.90 -25.01 2.35
C ASN A 43 -2.67 -25.41 0.89
N PRO A 44 -2.09 -26.58 0.57
CA PRO A 44 -1.88 -27.02 -0.81
C PRO A 44 -3.18 -27.06 -1.65
N SER A 45 -4.33 -27.30 -0.99
CA SER A 45 -5.65 -27.30 -1.62
C SER A 45 -6.32 -25.91 -1.61
N GLY A 46 -5.69 -24.90 -1.03
CA GLY A 46 -6.22 -23.54 -0.96
C GLY A 46 -6.17 -22.85 -2.32
N PHE A 47 -7.27 -22.18 -2.68
CA PHE A 47 -7.39 -21.55 -4.00
C PHE A 47 -6.27 -20.54 -4.28
N MET A 48 -5.92 -19.73 -3.30
CA MET A 48 -4.93 -18.65 -3.43
C MET A 48 -3.47 -19.18 -3.42
N TYR A 49 -3.26 -20.44 -3.09
CA TYR A 49 -1.91 -21.03 -3.08
C TYR A 49 -1.29 -21.10 -4.49
N GLU A 50 -2.09 -21.45 -5.51
CA GLU A 50 -1.63 -21.55 -6.89
C GLU A 50 -2.13 -20.42 -7.82
N GLU A 51 -3.12 -19.64 -7.40
CA GLU A 51 -3.79 -18.67 -8.27
C GLU A 51 -2.84 -17.64 -8.92
N PRO A 52 -1.86 -17.02 -8.22
CA PRO A 52 -0.96 -16.07 -8.87
C PRO A 52 -0.12 -16.68 -9.97
N ARG A 53 0.37 -17.92 -9.78
CA ARG A 53 1.11 -18.66 -10.81
C ARG A 53 0.23 -19.00 -12.00
N ASN A 54 -0.99 -19.46 -11.73
CA ASN A 54 -1.96 -19.79 -12.77
C ASN A 54 -2.29 -18.58 -13.64
N LEU A 55 -2.48 -17.40 -13.03
CA LEU A 55 -2.73 -16.16 -13.76
C LEU A 55 -1.54 -15.77 -14.64
N LEU A 56 -0.30 -15.86 -14.14
CA LEU A 56 0.88 -15.56 -14.95
C LEU A 56 1.03 -16.51 -16.15
N VAL A 57 0.73 -17.81 -15.95
CA VAL A 57 0.78 -18.82 -17.04
C VAL A 57 -0.31 -18.56 -18.08
N GLN A 58 -1.48 -18.06 -17.67
CA GLN A 58 -2.57 -17.74 -18.60
C GLN A 58 -2.26 -16.47 -19.41
N GLU A 59 -1.62 -15.47 -18.80
CA GLU A 59 -1.36 -14.18 -19.43
C GLU A 59 -0.07 -14.17 -20.26
N PHE A 60 0.97 -14.94 -19.85
CA PHE A 60 2.30 -14.81 -20.43
C PHE A 60 2.86 -16.15 -20.90
N ARG A 61 3.37 -16.16 -22.15
CA ARG A 61 3.99 -17.37 -22.76
C ARG A 61 5.23 -17.84 -21.99
N ASN A 62 5.99 -16.93 -21.38
CA ASN A 62 7.18 -17.24 -20.56
C ASN A 62 6.97 -16.77 -19.12
N ALA A 63 5.99 -17.36 -18.45
CA ALA A 63 5.53 -16.96 -17.11
C ALA A 63 6.65 -16.88 -16.06
N THR A 64 7.67 -17.74 -16.14
CA THR A 64 8.78 -17.77 -15.17
C THR A 64 9.53 -16.43 -15.12
N VAL A 65 9.83 -15.83 -16.27
CA VAL A 65 10.58 -14.56 -16.32
C VAL A 65 9.73 -13.41 -15.77
N TYR A 66 8.41 -13.46 -15.99
CA TYR A 66 7.48 -12.49 -15.40
C TYR A 66 7.37 -12.67 -13.89
N ASP A 67 7.32 -13.91 -13.42
CA ASP A 67 7.33 -14.25 -11.98
C ASP A 67 8.57 -13.73 -11.27
N ASP A 68 9.75 -13.85 -11.88
CA ASP A 68 11.01 -13.30 -11.35
C ASP A 68 10.93 -11.78 -11.16
N VAL A 69 10.39 -11.06 -12.16
CA VAL A 69 10.22 -9.59 -12.09
C VAL A 69 9.19 -9.21 -11.04
N VAL A 70 8.04 -9.88 -11.00
CA VAL A 70 6.98 -9.66 -9.99
C VAL A 70 7.53 -9.94 -8.59
N SER A 71 8.27 -11.04 -8.42
CA SER A 71 8.94 -11.39 -7.16
C SER A 71 9.96 -10.33 -6.73
N ALA A 72 10.77 -9.81 -7.65
CA ALA A 72 11.72 -8.75 -7.38
C ALA A 72 11.03 -7.48 -6.86
N ILE A 73 9.91 -7.08 -7.49
CA ILE A 73 9.10 -5.91 -7.09
C ILE A 73 8.46 -6.16 -5.72
N ALA A 74 7.83 -7.32 -5.49
CA ALA A 74 7.24 -7.70 -4.20
C ALA A 74 8.24 -7.66 -3.05
N ASN A 75 9.52 -7.90 -3.34
CA ASN A 75 10.62 -7.86 -2.39
C ASN A 75 11.40 -6.53 -2.41
N GLY A 76 10.76 -5.44 -2.84
CA GLY A 76 11.21 -4.06 -2.66
C GLY A 76 12.04 -3.46 -3.80
N ALA A 77 12.25 -4.16 -4.94
CA ALA A 77 12.87 -3.55 -6.10
C ALA A 77 11.85 -2.66 -6.82
N ASN A 78 11.95 -1.37 -6.65
CA ASN A 78 10.96 -0.43 -7.20
C ASN A 78 11.47 0.42 -8.39
N LYS A 79 12.75 0.26 -8.76
CA LYS A 79 13.38 0.92 -9.91
C LYS A 79 13.91 -0.09 -10.91
N VAL A 80 13.95 0.27 -12.19
CA VAL A 80 14.44 -0.60 -13.26
C VAL A 80 15.83 -1.17 -12.95
N VAL A 81 16.74 -0.38 -12.40
CA VAL A 81 18.09 -0.83 -12.04
C VAL A 81 18.05 -1.91 -10.97
N GLU A 82 17.26 -1.72 -9.92
CA GLU A 82 17.10 -2.67 -8.82
C GLU A 82 16.46 -4.00 -9.29
N ILE A 83 15.44 -3.90 -10.17
CA ILE A 83 14.79 -5.07 -10.78
C ILE A 83 15.79 -5.84 -11.65
N LYS A 84 16.55 -5.14 -12.51
CA LYS A 84 17.61 -5.72 -13.32
C LYS A 84 18.62 -6.48 -12.46
N ASP A 85 19.12 -5.83 -11.40
CA ASP A 85 20.15 -6.41 -10.52
C ASP A 85 19.64 -7.66 -9.78
N LYS A 86 18.34 -7.68 -9.41
CA LYS A 86 17.74 -8.85 -8.75
C LYS A 86 17.40 -9.99 -9.70
N THR A 87 17.07 -9.70 -10.95
CA THR A 87 16.64 -10.72 -11.92
C THR A 87 17.74 -11.17 -12.87
N ASN A 88 18.87 -10.48 -12.90
CA ASN A 88 19.95 -10.66 -13.87
C ASN A 88 19.51 -10.53 -15.35
N LEU A 89 18.42 -9.84 -15.60
CA LEU A 89 17.89 -9.60 -16.94
C LEU A 89 18.56 -8.37 -17.58
N GLU A 90 18.62 -8.35 -18.93
CA GLU A 90 19.03 -7.16 -19.65
C GLU A 90 17.99 -6.03 -19.53
N SER A 91 18.44 -4.77 -19.51
CA SER A 91 17.58 -3.61 -19.31
C SER A 91 16.42 -3.53 -20.32
N ALA A 92 16.65 -3.89 -21.58
CA ALA A 92 15.61 -3.92 -22.62
C ALA A 92 14.52 -4.95 -22.29
N SER A 93 14.91 -6.14 -21.81
CA SER A 93 13.99 -7.19 -21.39
C SER A 93 13.15 -6.74 -20.20
N VAL A 94 13.78 -6.13 -19.18
CA VAL A 94 13.06 -5.59 -18.01
C VAL A 94 12.02 -4.55 -18.44
N HIS A 95 12.37 -3.61 -19.34
CA HIS A 95 11.41 -2.61 -19.82
C HIS A 95 10.20 -3.24 -20.53
N ASN A 96 10.43 -4.23 -21.38
CA ASN A 96 9.35 -4.91 -22.10
C ASN A 96 8.43 -5.67 -21.12
N ILE A 97 9.00 -6.39 -20.15
CA ILE A 97 8.24 -7.11 -19.13
C ILE A 97 7.41 -6.14 -18.29
N LEU A 98 8.03 -5.04 -17.81
CA LEU A 98 7.32 -4.01 -17.06
C LEU A 98 6.16 -3.39 -17.86
N GLN A 99 6.34 -3.17 -19.18
CA GLN A 99 5.27 -2.66 -20.02
C GLN A 99 4.07 -3.63 -20.06
N HIS A 100 4.31 -4.93 -20.27
CA HIS A 100 3.24 -5.93 -20.27
C HIS A 100 2.58 -6.07 -18.89
N LEU A 101 3.35 -6.04 -17.81
CA LEU A 101 2.81 -6.10 -16.45
C LEU A 101 1.96 -4.86 -16.11
N LEU A 102 2.27 -3.68 -16.68
CA LEU A 102 1.45 -2.48 -16.58
C LEU A 102 0.13 -2.62 -17.37
N GLU A 103 0.19 -3.19 -18.59
CA GLU A 103 -0.97 -3.42 -19.43
C GLU A 103 -1.97 -4.40 -18.79
N THR A 104 -1.46 -5.45 -18.12
CA THR A 104 -2.27 -6.41 -17.36
C THR A 104 -2.66 -5.91 -15.98
N ARG A 105 -2.20 -4.73 -15.57
CA ARG A 105 -2.44 -4.13 -14.25
C ARG A 105 -1.97 -4.99 -13.06
N ILE A 106 -0.99 -5.85 -13.25
CA ILE A 106 -0.34 -6.57 -12.16
C ILE A 106 0.56 -5.62 -11.37
N ILE A 107 1.18 -4.68 -12.07
CA ILE A 107 1.96 -3.60 -11.46
C ILE A 107 1.39 -2.23 -11.81
N GLU A 108 1.74 -1.25 -11.02
CA GLU A 108 1.49 0.15 -11.28
C GLU A 108 2.78 0.95 -11.29
N LYS A 109 2.71 2.13 -11.90
CA LYS A 109 3.81 3.07 -12.02
C LYS A 109 3.45 4.34 -11.29
N THR A 110 4.19 4.63 -10.22
CA THR A 110 3.96 5.78 -9.36
C THR A 110 5.00 6.86 -9.64
N TYR A 111 4.55 8.08 -9.78
CA TYR A 111 5.36 9.28 -9.85
C TYR A 111 5.24 10.05 -8.54
N ALA A 112 6.31 10.75 -8.15
CA ALA A 112 6.16 11.75 -7.09
C ALA A 112 5.19 12.84 -7.59
N ILE A 113 4.13 13.07 -6.84
CA ILE A 113 3.15 14.11 -7.19
C ILE A 113 3.86 15.46 -7.34
N THR A 114 3.44 16.28 -8.31
CA THR A 114 4.11 17.52 -8.78
C THR A 114 5.40 17.31 -9.59
N GLU A 115 5.85 16.07 -9.78
CA GLU A 115 7.06 15.74 -10.55
C GLU A 115 6.80 14.66 -11.64
N GLU A 116 5.59 14.58 -12.17
CA GLU A 116 5.16 13.55 -13.14
C GLU A 116 6.01 13.53 -14.41
N ASN A 117 6.60 14.67 -14.77
CA ASN A 117 7.51 14.76 -15.92
C ASN A 117 8.94 14.28 -15.62
N ASN A 118 9.27 14.01 -14.37
CA ASN A 118 10.60 13.57 -13.97
C ASN A 118 10.73 12.05 -14.08
N LYS A 119 11.18 11.58 -15.25
CA LYS A 119 11.38 10.14 -15.53
C LYS A 119 12.35 9.43 -14.57
N LYS A 120 13.14 10.17 -13.78
CA LYS A 120 14.04 9.59 -12.77
C LYS A 120 13.34 9.33 -11.44
N LYS A 121 12.20 10.00 -11.20
CA LYS A 121 11.38 9.84 -10.00
C LYS A 121 10.15 8.99 -10.30
N VAL A 122 10.43 7.74 -10.67
CA VAL A 122 9.43 6.73 -10.99
C VAL A 122 9.68 5.50 -10.14
N MET A 123 8.61 4.97 -9.56
CA MET A 123 8.63 3.72 -8.81
C MET A 123 7.61 2.74 -9.40
N TYR A 124 7.97 1.47 -9.41
CA TYR A 124 7.06 0.37 -9.77
C TYR A 124 6.66 -0.35 -8.49
N SER A 125 5.39 -0.64 -8.35
CA SER A 125 4.86 -1.45 -7.23
C SER A 125 3.81 -2.43 -7.75
N LEU A 126 3.52 -3.47 -6.99
CA LEU A 126 2.40 -4.34 -7.29
C LEU A 126 1.10 -3.56 -7.03
N SER A 127 0.19 -3.59 -7.99
CA SER A 127 -1.14 -3.00 -7.84
C SER A 127 -2.10 -3.97 -7.16
N ASP A 128 -1.92 -5.27 -7.36
CA ASP A 128 -2.77 -6.33 -6.83
C ASP A 128 -2.21 -6.88 -5.51
N GLY A 129 -3.03 -6.79 -4.45
CA GLY A 129 -2.67 -7.25 -3.11
C GLY A 129 -2.46 -8.76 -3.02
N MET A 130 -3.15 -9.57 -3.83
CA MET A 130 -2.94 -11.02 -3.86
C MET A 130 -1.53 -11.36 -4.34
N PHE A 131 -1.08 -10.76 -5.44
CA PHE A 131 0.29 -10.94 -5.92
C PHE A 131 1.32 -10.46 -4.90
N MET A 132 1.07 -9.30 -4.26
CA MET A 132 1.96 -8.75 -3.25
C MET A 132 2.09 -9.68 -2.03
N PHE A 133 0.96 -10.15 -1.49
CA PHE A 133 0.94 -11.05 -0.34
C PHE A 133 1.61 -12.40 -0.66
N TRP A 134 1.24 -12.98 -1.79
CA TRP A 134 1.74 -14.28 -2.22
C TRP A 134 3.26 -14.26 -2.39
N HIS A 135 3.82 -13.35 -3.19
CA HIS A 135 5.26 -13.28 -3.46
C HIS A 135 6.10 -12.90 -2.24
N LYS A 136 5.50 -12.19 -1.29
CA LYS A 136 6.18 -11.85 -0.03
C LYS A 136 6.29 -13.03 0.92
N PHE A 137 5.26 -13.88 0.99
CA PHE A 137 5.15 -14.85 2.06
C PHE A 137 5.13 -16.31 1.60
N ILE A 138 4.45 -16.67 0.51
CA ILE A 138 4.23 -18.07 0.13
C ILE A 138 5.50 -18.77 -0.32
N PRO A 139 6.41 -18.20 -1.14
CA PRO A 139 7.62 -18.90 -1.54
C PRO A 139 8.51 -19.38 -0.38
N ARG A 140 8.44 -18.67 0.76
CA ARG A 140 9.18 -19.04 1.98
C ARG A 140 8.47 -20.07 2.84
N ALA A 141 7.18 -20.28 2.60
CA ALA A 141 6.32 -21.17 3.35
C ALA A 141 6.18 -22.56 2.71
N VAL A 142 6.59 -22.74 1.44
CA VAL A 142 6.34 -23.94 0.63
C VAL A 142 6.69 -25.22 1.39
N ALA A 143 7.89 -25.32 1.97
CA ALA A 143 8.31 -26.52 2.69
C ALA A 143 7.41 -26.84 3.91
N ALA A 144 6.92 -25.80 4.61
CA ALA A 144 5.99 -25.99 5.73
C ALA A 144 4.59 -26.39 5.23
N ILE A 145 4.15 -25.82 4.11
CA ILE A 145 2.86 -26.15 3.48
C ILE A 145 2.85 -27.60 3.03
N GLU A 146 3.90 -28.08 2.36
CA GLU A 146 4.03 -29.45 1.85
C GLU A 146 3.99 -30.52 2.95
N ILE A 147 4.38 -30.21 4.18
CA ILE A 147 4.33 -31.12 5.32
C ILE A 147 3.14 -30.84 6.25
N ASP A 148 2.09 -30.19 5.75
CA ASP A 148 0.83 -29.87 6.48
C ASP A 148 1.03 -28.97 7.73
N ASN A 149 2.07 -28.14 7.73
CA ASN A 149 2.37 -27.16 8.78
C ASN A 149 2.15 -25.69 8.32
N GLY A 150 1.42 -25.47 7.23
CA GLY A 150 1.22 -24.14 6.65
C GLY A 150 0.53 -23.18 7.61
N LYS A 151 -0.53 -23.61 8.31
CA LYS A 151 -1.22 -22.78 9.32
C LYS A 151 -0.27 -22.35 10.46
N GLN A 152 0.55 -23.26 10.97
CA GLN A 152 1.50 -22.95 12.03
C GLN A 152 2.58 -21.98 11.55
N TYR A 153 3.04 -22.13 10.29
CA TYR A 153 3.96 -21.19 9.67
C TYR A 153 3.33 -19.79 9.55
N TYR A 154 2.08 -19.72 9.06
CA TYR A 154 1.35 -18.45 8.99
C TYR A 154 1.29 -17.75 10.36
N LEU A 155 0.81 -18.44 11.39
CA LEU A 155 0.63 -17.85 12.72
C LEU A 155 1.95 -17.36 13.33
N SER A 156 3.05 -18.08 13.10
CA SER A 156 4.36 -17.77 13.71
C SER A 156 5.23 -16.81 12.89
N GLN A 157 5.18 -16.86 11.56
CA GLN A 157 6.11 -16.15 10.69
C GLN A 157 5.48 -15.04 9.86
N VAL A 158 4.17 -15.10 9.59
CA VAL A 158 3.47 -14.16 8.71
C VAL A 158 2.59 -13.21 9.50
N LYS A 159 1.71 -13.73 10.34
CA LYS A 159 0.79 -12.92 11.15
C LYS A 159 1.48 -11.76 11.91
N PRO A 160 2.64 -11.93 12.58
CA PRO A 160 3.33 -10.83 13.25
C PRO A 160 3.81 -9.72 12.31
N LYS A 161 3.88 -9.97 11.00
CA LYS A 161 4.34 -9.02 9.97
C LYS A 161 3.19 -8.41 9.16
N LEU A 162 1.93 -8.77 9.46
CA LEU A 162 0.79 -8.25 8.70
C LEU A 162 0.67 -6.72 8.79
N HIS A 163 0.91 -6.14 9.94
CA HIS A 163 0.85 -4.67 10.07
C HIS A 163 1.91 -3.97 9.24
N GLU A 164 3.14 -4.49 9.21
CA GLU A 164 4.19 -3.98 8.34
C GLU A 164 3.82 -4.15 6.85
N TYR A 165 3.28 -5.33 6.48
CA TYR A 165 2.79 -5.61 5.14
C TYR A 165 1.70 -4.62 4.72
N MET A 166 0.78 -4.31 5.61
CA MET A 166 -0.34 -3.41 5.36
C MET A 166 0.07 -1.94 5.21
N GLY A 167 1.28 -1.53 5.58
CA GLY A 167 1.71 -0.13 5.54
C GLY A 167 1.48 0.53 4.18
N GLU A 168 2.06 -0.02 3.11
CA GLU A 168 1.90 0.51 1.74
C GLU A 168 0.45 0.44 1.24
N ILE A 169 -0.27 -0.63 1.60
CA ILE A 169 -1.67 -0.81 1.23
C ILE A 169 -2.54 0.24 1.91
N PHE A 170 -2.29 0.48 3.20
CA PHE A 170 -3.02 1.49 3.95
C PHE A 170 -2.79 2.90 3.41
N GLU A 171 -1.56 3.25 2.98
CA GLU A 171 -1.30 4.50 2.28
C GLU A 171 -2.16 4.64 1.00
N LYS A 172 -2.31 3.55 0.21
CA LYS A 172 -3.19 3.54 -0.97
C LYS A 172 -4.65 3.76 -0.57
N MET A 173 -5.13 3.08 0.48
CA MET A 173 -6.49 3.27 1.00
C MET A 173 -6.71 4.71 1.46
N CYS A 174 -5.75 5.32 2.15
CA CYS A 174 -5.82 6.72 2.60
C CYS A 174 -5.92 7.70 1.41
N ARG A 175 -5.14 7.48 0.35
CA ARG A 175 -5.22 8.29 -0.88
C ARG A 175 -6.57 8.13 -1.58
N GLN A 176 -7.12 6.91 -1.62
CA GLN A 176 -8.46 6.66 -2.16
C GLN A 176 -9.53 7.34 -1.32
N TYR A 177 -9.47 7.23 0.01
CA TYR A 177 -10.38 7.93 0.90
C TYR A 177 -10.36 9.45 0.67
N LEU A 178 -9.17 10.03 0.50
CA LEU A 178 -9.03 11.45 0.20
C LEU A 178 -9.74 11.83 -1.11
N LEU A 179 -9.56 11.05 -2.18
CA LEU A 179 -10.22 11.26 -3.47
C LEU A 179 -11.73 11.05 -3.41
N MET A 180 -12.21 10.01 -2.71
CA MET A 180 -13.64 9.74 -2.56
C MET A 180 -14.37 10.87 -1.84
N ASN A 181 -13.69 11.58 -0.97
CA ASN A 181 -14.23 12.72 -0.23
C ASN A 181 -13.85 14.09 -0.83
N ALA A 182 -13.24 14.12 -2.02
CA ALA A 182 -12.68 15.33 -2.66
C ALA A 182 -13.67 16.50 -2.77
N PHE A 183 -14.94 16.22 -3.01
CA PHE A 183 -16.02 17.19 -3.20
C PHE A 183 -17.06 17.21 -2.06
N SER A 184 -16.75 16.56 -0.95
CA SER A 184 -17.73 16.41 0.17
C SER A 184 -17.77 17.62 1.12
N ASN A 185 -16.97 18.64 0.89
CA ASN A 185 -16.76 19.77 1.81
C ASN A 185 -16.23 19.35 3.20
N LYS A 186 -15.68 18.14 3.31
CA LYS A 186 -15.08 17.65 4.56
C LYS A 186 -13.70 18.27 4.81
N PHE A 187 -12.99 18.73 3.75
CA PHE A 187 -11.61 19.17 3.81
C PHE A 187 -11.48 20.69 3.59
N SER A 188 -10.36 21.26 4.00
CA SER A 188 -10.07 22.70 3.89
C SER A 188 -9.83 23.20 2.45
N CYS A 189 -9.77 22.29 1.47
CA CYS A 189 -9.70 22.60 0.04
C CYS A 189 -10.27 21.44 -0.78
N THR A 190 -10.59 21.72 -2.06
CA THR A 190 -11.05 20.70 -3.00
C THR A 190 -9.85 19.86 -3.49
N VAL A 191 -9.92 18.55 -3.36
CA VAL A 191 -8.82 17.66 -3.80
C VAL A 191 -9.04 17.27 -5.26
N LEU A 192 -8.29 17.89 -6.16
CA LEU A 192 -8.36 17.59 -7.61
C LEU A 192 -7.37 16.51 -8.03
N GLN A 193 -6.29 16.35 -7.27
CA GLN A 193 -5.29 15.31 -7.47
C GLN A 193 -4.85 14.75 -6.11
N ALA A 194 -4.61 13.44 -6.06
CA ALA A 194 -4.00 12.82 -4.89
C ALA A 194 -2.87 11.87 -5.31
N GLY A 195 -1.82 11.83 -4.51
CA GLY A 195 -0.67 10.99 -4.77
C GLY A 195 0.25 10.87 -3.56
N LYS A 196 1.42 10.30 -3.80
CA LYS A 196 2.55 10.26 -2.87
C LYS A 196 3.62 11.23 -3.35
N TRP A 197 4.28 11.89 -2.44
CA TRP A 197 5.51 12.61 -2.77
C TRP A 197 6.71 11.85 -2.20
N PHE A 198 7.81 11.79 -2.94
CA PHE A 198 9.07 11.25 -2.49
C PHE A 198 10.24 11.97 -3.15
N GLY A 199 11.31 12.15 -2.38
CA GLY A 199 12.47 12.89 -2.86
C GLY A 199 13.50 13.14 -1.77
N THR A 200 14.43 14.05 -2.05
CA THR A 200 15.44 14.47 -1.09
C THR A 200 14.96 15.69 -0.33
N ASN A 201 15.01 15.65 1.00
CA ASN A 201 14.89 16.85 1.82
C ASN A 201 16.20 17.64 1.73
N PRO A 202 16.23 18.82 1.10
CA PRO A 202 17.49 19.54 0.88
C PRO A 202 18.11 20.09 2.17
N ALA A 203 17.31 20.35 3.20
CA ALA A 203 17.78 20.84 4.49
C ALA A 203 18.49 19.73 5.31
N LYS A 204 17.92 18.53 5.31
CA LYS A 204 18.46 17.38 6.05
C LYS A 204 19.39 16.50 5.22
N LYS A 205 19.43 16.70 3.89
CA LYS A 205 20.20 15.88 2.92
C LYS A 205 19.85 14.39 2.98
N GLU A 206 18.61 14.05 3.29
CA GLU A 206 18.12 12.68 3.40
C GLU A 206 16.96 12.42 2.45
N GLN A 207 16.75 11.14 2.08
CA GLN A 207 15.55 10.73 1.35
C GLN A 207 14.36 10.73 2.30
N THR A 208 13.24 11.26 1.85
CA THR A 208 11.99 11.30 2.62
C THR A 208 10.80 11.22 1.67
N ASP A 209 9.64 10.95 2.22
CA ASP A 209 8.38 10.87 1.48
C ASP A 209 7.23 11.50 2.29
N ILE A 210 6.10 11.69 1.62
CA ILE A 210 4.83 12.09 2.21
C ILE A 210 3.80 11.09 1.68
N ASP A 211 3.20 10.32 2.58
CA ASP A 211 2.35 9.17 2.23
C ASP A 211 1.10 9.57 1.43
N VAL A 212 0.51 10.70 1.80
CA VAL A 212 -0.69 11.25 1.18
C VAL A 212 -0.49 12.72 0.89
N VAL A 213 -0.61 13.09 -0.38
CA VAL A 213 -0.66 14.49 -0.80
C VAL A 213 -1.92 14.71 -1.61
N GLY A 214 -2.77 15.62 -1.17
CA GLY A 214 -3.91 16.11 -1.93
C GLY A 214 -3.64 17.52 -2.46
N LEU A 215 -3.97 17.78 -3.73
CA LEU A 215 -3.73 19.07 -4.36
C LEU A 215 -5.03 19.69 -4.85
N ASP A 216 -5.26 20.94 -4.46
CA ASP A 216 -6.15 21.86 -5.13
C ASP A 216 -5.35 22.70 -6.11
N THR A 217 -5.39 22.32 -7.37
CA THR A 217 -4.66 23.01 -8.44
C THR A 217 -5.29 24.34 -8.83
N THR A 218 -6.51 24.63 -8.37
CA THR A 218 -7.22 25.87 -8.63
C THR A 218 -6.82 26.96 -7.64
N GLU A 219 -6.77 26.61 -6.36
CA GLU A 219 -6.43 27.56 -5.29
C GLU A 219 -4.97 27.45 -4.83
N ASN A 220 -4.18 26.55 -5.44
CA ASN A 220 -2.80 26.25 -5.03
C ASN A 220 -2.68 25.88 -3.55
N LYS A 221 -3.60 25.04 -3.08
CA LYS A 221 -3.60 24.50 -1.74
C LYS A 221 -3.21 23.03 -1.74
N ALA A 222 -2.65 22.57 -0.63
CA ALA A 222 -2.31 21.17 -0.44
C ALA A 222 -2.79 20.65 0.91
N ILE A 223 -3.06 19.34 0.94
CA ILE A 223 -3.22 18.53 2.14
C ILE A 223 -2.03 17.59 2.19
N LEU A 224 -1.35 17.53 3.33
CA LEU A 224 -0.28 16.56 3.57
C LEU A 224 -0.75 15.55 4.60
N GLY A 225 -0.48 14.26 4.37
CA GLY A 225 -0.94 13.20 5.27
C GLY A 225 0.14 12.16 5.56
N GLU A 226 0.10 11.66 6.80
CA GLU A 226 0.91 10.54 7.31
C GLU A 226 0.00 9.38 7.68
N CYS A 227 0.41 8.14 7.35
CA CYS A 227 -0.37 6.93 7.56
C CYS A 227 0.34 5.96 8.50
N LYS A 228 -0.39 5.40 9.49
CA LYS A 228 0.17 4.36 10.36
C LYS A 228 -0.81 3.21 10.58
N PHE A 229 -0.47 2.04 10.02
CA PHE A 229 -1.18 0.79 10.25
C PHE A 229 -0.43 -0.05 11.28
N ARG A 230 -0.62 0.27 12.56
CA ARG A 230 0.06 -0.38 13.69
C ARG A 230 -0.79 -0.32 14.96
N ASN A 231 -0.51 -1.19 15.94
CA ASN A 231 -1.24 -1.29 17.22
C ASN A 231 -0.90 -0.19 18.24
N THR A 232 -0.24 0.88 17.84
CA THR A 232 0.07 2.00 18.71
C THR A 232 -0.49 3.29 18.16
N PRO A 233 -1.12 4.14 18.97
CA PRO A 233 -1.65 5.43 18.53
C PRO A 233 -0.56 6.31 17.91
N MET A 234 -0.95 7.18 17.00
CA MET A 234 -0.08 8.23 16.49
C MET A 234 0.10 9.31 17.57
N ASP A 235 1.33 9.76 17.73
CA ASP A 235 1.70 10.74 18.72
C ASP A 235 2.21 12.06 18.10
N LYS A 236 2.63 12.97 18.95
CA LYS A 236 3.19 14.26 18.59
C LYS A 236 4.34 14.16 17.56
N LYS A 237 5.18 13.13 17.68
CA LYS A 237 6.36 12.94 16.83
C LYS A 237 5.97 12.78 15.36
N GLN A 238 4.96 11.92 15.05
CA GLN A 238 4.53 11.73 13.66
C GLN A 238 3.96 13.02 13.06
N LEU A 239 3.25 13.82 13.87
CA LEU A 239 2.74 15.10 13.41
C LEU A 239 3.87 16.10 13.14
N GLU A 240 4.84 16.21 14.04
CA GLU A 240 5.99 17.10 13.85
C GLU A 240 6.83 16.69 12.64
N GLU A 241 7.06 15.38 12.44
CA GLU A 241 7.74 14.85 11.27
C GLU A 241 6.99 15.16 9.95
N LEU A 242 5.66 15.12 9.96
CA LEU A 242 4.85 15.51 8.81
C LEU A 242 4.95 17.02 8.53
N MET A 243 4.85 17.85 9.56
CA MET A 243 4.96 19.31 9.45
C MET A 243 6.36 19.76 8.96
N ASP A 244 7.42 19.06 9.38
CA ASP A 244 8.79 19.29 8.91
C ASP A 244 8.97 19.04 7.39
N ARG A 245 8.01 18.37 6.76
CA ARG A 245 7.98 18.11 5.31
C ARG A 245 7.21 19.19 4.54
N ASP A 246 6.66 20.20 5.24
CA ASP A 246 6.06 21.36 4.58
C ASP A 246 7.10 22.06 3.69
N GLY A 247 6.69 22.43 2.49
CA GLY A 247 7.56 23.05 1.48
C GLY A 247 8.46 22.09 0.70
N LEU A 248 8.37 20.76 0.91
CA LEU A 248 9.08 19.78 0.07
C LEU A 248 8.36 19.53 -1.26
N ILE A 249 7.05 19.70 -1.30
CA ILE A 249 6.29 19.72 -2.56
C ILE A 249 6.56 21.03 -3.34
N ASP A 250 6.03 21.13 -4.55
CA ASP A 250 6.15 22.35 -5.35
C ASP A 250 5.72 23.60 -4.55
N LYS A 251 6.60 24.60 -4.47
CA LYS A 251 6.46 25.83 -3.66
C LYS A 251 5.22 26.68 -3.98
N ARG A 252 4.56 26.45 -5.12
CA ARG A 252 3.29 27.14 -5.44
C ARG A 252 2.16 26.71 -4.51
N TYR A 253 2.22 25.48 -3.95
CA TYR A 253 1.19 24.97 -3.05
C TYR A 253 1.45 25.39 -1.61
N LYS A 254 0.40 25.89 -0.94
CA LYS A 254 0.40 26.17 0.49
C LYS A 254 -0.37 25.07 1.22
N VAL A 255 0.20 24.52 2.29
CA VAL A 255 -0.49 23.51 3.09
C VAL A 255 -1.70 24.15 3.78
N ALA A 256 -2.87 23.63 3.47
CA ALA A 256 -4.15 24.06 4.03
C ALA A 256 -4.56 23.21 5.25
N GLU A 257 -4.19 21.95 5.28
CA GLU A 257 -4.57 21.00 6.33
C GLU A 257 -3.57 19.83 6.37
N TYR A 258 -3.32 19.31 7.58
CA TYR A 258 -2.56 18.07 7.77
C TYR A 258 -3.52 16.94 8.13
N HIS A 259 -3.30 15.75 7.58
CA HIS A 259 -4.09 14.57 7.86
C HIS A 259 -3.26 13.50 8.56
N LEU A 260 -3.77 12.92 9.64
CA LEU A 260 -3.20 11.75 10.28
C LEU A 260 -4.18 10.59 10.14
N TYR A 261 -3.74 9.52 9.48
CA TYR A 261 -4.52 8.31 9.25
C TYR A 261 -4.00 7.18 10.14
N SER A 262 -4.83 6.61 10.98
CA SER A 262 -4.38 5.67 11.99
C SER A 262 -5.30 4.46 12.14
N LEU A 263 -4.69 3.27 12.30
CA LEU A 263 -5.38 2.07 12.73
C LEU A 263 -5.80 2.16 14.20
N SER A 264 -4.92 2.62 15.08
CA SER A 264 -5.11 2.59 16.55
C SER A 264 -5.39 3.96 17.16
N GLY A 265 -5.82 4.92 16.32
CA GLY A 265 -6.18 6.26 16.77
C GLY A 265 -4.98 7.13 17.15
N PHE A 266 -5.20 8.03 18.10
CA PHE A 266 -4.31 9.16 18.38
C PHE A 266 -4.16 9.35 19.89
N THR A 267 -2.99 9.82 20.33
CA THR A 267 -2.78 10.19 21.73
C THR A 267 -3.59 11.43 22.12
N ASP A 268 -3.85 11.62 23.40
CA ASP A 268 -4.62 12.77 23.89
C ASP A 268 -3.98 14.10 23.50
N TRP A 269 -2.64 14.19 23.55
CA TRP A 269 -1.94 15.39 23.10
C TRP A 269 -2.27 15.75 21.64
N VAL A 270 -2.30 14.76 20.74
CA VAL A 270 -2.65 14.99 19.33
C VAL A 270 -4.10 15.43 19.19
N LYS A 271 -5.03 14.79 19.92
CA LYS A 271 -6.47 15.16 19.90
C LYS A 271 -6.68 16.59 20.39
N ASP A 272 -6.06 16.97 21.49
CA ASP A 272 -6.22 18.28 22.12
C ASP A 272 -5.65 19.42 21.27
N ASN A 273 -4.62 19.14 20.47
CA ASN A 273 -3.94 20.15 19.64
C ASN A 273 -4.38 20.14 18.18
N ALA A 274 -5.17 19.16 17.72
CA ALA A 274 -5.51 18.96 16.32
C ALA A 274 -6.13 20.21 15.67
N VAL A 275 -7.11 20.83 16.31
CA VAL A 275 -7.80 22.03 15.78
C VAL A 275 -6.83 23.22 15.68
N ALA A 276 -6.05 23.47 16.72
CA ALA A 276 -5.12 24.59 16.77
C ALA A 276 -3.99 24.46 15.73
N LEU A 277 -3.61 23.23 15.40
CA LEU A 277 -2.55 22.92 14.41
C LEU A 277 -3.08 22.61 13.01
N ASN A 278 -4.39 22.79 12.79
CA ASN A 278 -5.05 22.52 11.51
C ASN A 278 -4.83 21.08 11.03
N VAL A 279 -5.02 20.12 11.96
CA VAL A 279 -4.84 18.67 11.75
C VAL A 279 -6.19 17.98 11.75
N ARG A 280 -6.44 17.15 10.75
CA ARG A 280 -7.56 16.22 10.71
C ARG A 280 -7.13 14.83 11.14
N LEU A 281 -7.87 14.28 12.08
CA LEU A 281 -7.67 12.95 12.61
C LEU A 281 -8.65 11.99 11.92
N ILE A 282 -8.11 10.97 11.25
CA ILE A 282 -8.89 10.03 10.45
C ILE A 282 -8.57 8.61 10.96
N PRO A 283 -9.35 8.08 11.90
CA PRO A 283 -9.25 6.68 12.29
C PRO A 283 -9.73 5.79 11.15
N ILE A 284 -9.31 4.53 11.15
CA ILE A 284 -9.67 3.58 10.07
C ILE A 284 -11.18 3.40 9.91
N GLU A 285 -11.93 3.54 10.99
CA GLU A 285 -13.39 3.42 11.01
C GLU A 285 -14.07 4.44 10.08
N ASP A 286 -13.50 5.63 9.93
CA ASP A 286 -14.03 6.69 9.06
C ASP A 286 -13.95 6.31 7.57
N MET A 287 -13.15 5.31 7.21
CA MET A 287 -13.04 4.82 5.83
C MET A 287 -14.16 3.82 5.45
N TYR A 288 -14.92 3.34 6.45
CA TYR A 288 -15.98 2.34 6.28
C TYR A 288 -17.38 2.89 6.57
N ASN A 289 -17.49 4.19 6.86
CA ASN A 289 -18.75 4.89 7.17
C ASN A 289 -19.24 5.76 6.02
#